data_19e8be704e1d988cb00c404a06e3afb3
#
_entry.id   19e8be704e1d988cb00c404a06e3afb3
#
_cell.length_a   1.000
_cell.length_b   1.000
_cell.length_c   1.000
_cell.angle_alpha   90.00
_cell.angle_beta   90.00
_cell.angle_gamma   90.00
#
_symmetry.space_group_name_H-M   'P 1'
#
loop_
_entity.id
_entity.type
_entity.pdbx_description
1 polymer ?
#
loop_
_entity_poly.entity_id
_entity_poly.type
_entity_poly.pdbx_seq_one_letter_code
_entity_poly.pdbx_strand_id
1 'polypeptide(L)'
;TPAYAPVDPVDRLSCKVQWAVPIYPAYVLTDGANGLNVNGGNGDEDTFVPEFAFDEDTPPMCFIHGDADGWAAMNSVKCWEQLRRMGIQGELHTLATRNHCFQRKAAPGTGSYTWMDRAWDFLSRKGFNK
;
A
#
# COMPACT_ATOMS: atom_id res chain seq x y z
N THR A 1 -4.50 -16.90 -1.14
CA THR A 1 -5.52 -17.94 -0.85
C THR A 1 -6.87 -17.26 -0.65
N PRO A 2 -7.99 -17.77 -1.22
CA PRO A 2 -9.31 -17.20 -0.98
C PRO A 2 -9.65 -17.22 0.51
N ALA A 3 -10.29 -16.15 1.00
CA ALA A 3 -10.69 -16.03 2.41
C ALA A 3 -11.93 -16.88 2.77
N TYR A 4 -12.59 -17.48 1.78
CA TYR A 4 -13.81 -18.28 1.94
C TYR A 4 -13.85 -19.43 0.93
N ALA A 5 -14.72 -20.41 1.16
CA ALA A 5 -14.94 -21.51 0.23
C ALA A 5 -15.71 -21.00 -1.01
N PRO A 6 -15.27 -21.32 -2.25
CA PRO A 6 -15.95 -20.91 -3.46
C PRO A 6 -17.40 -21.37 -3.52
N VAL A 7 -18.36 -20.47 -3.77
CA VAL A 7 -19.78 -20.76 -3.89
C VAL A 7 -20.27 -20.74 -5.35
N ASP A 8 -19.51 -20.09 -6.24
CA ASP A 8 -19.82 -20.03 -7.66
C ASP A 8 -18.55 -20.14 -8.55
N PRO A 9 -18.70 -20.19 -9.90
CA PRO A 9 -17.53 -20.25 -10.79
C PRO A 9 -16.64 -19.01 -10.73
N VAL A 10 -17.16 -17.82 -10.38
CA VAL A 10 -16.38 -16.58 -10.31
C VAL A 10 -15.40 -16.63 -9.15
N ASP A 11 -15.78 -17.22 -8.03
CA ASP A 11 -14.93 -17.40 -6.86
C ASP A 11 -13.69 -18.30 -7.12
N ARG A 12 -13.70 -19.01 -8.23
CA ARG A 12 -12.58 -19.88 -8.66
C ARG A 12 -11.59 -19.16 -9.57
N LEU A 13 -11.90 -17.93 -9.99
CA LEU A 13 -10.98 -17.13 -10.76
C LEU A 13 -9.83 -16.64 -9.88
N SER A 14 -8.66 -16.50 -10.49
CA SER A 14 -7.51 -15.97 -9.77
C SER A 14 -7.72 -14.49 -9.44
N CYS A 15 -7.54 -14.14 -8.16
CA CYS A 15 -7.47 -12.76 -7.70
C CYS A 15 -6.03 -12.21 -7.72
N LYS A 16 -5.08 -12.96 -8.28
CA LYS A 16 -3.68 -12.56 -8.36
C LYS A 16 -3.55 -11.34 -9.27
N VAL A 17 -2.95 -10.28 -8.74
CA VAL A 17 -2.63 -9.06 -9.49
C VAL A 17 -1.14 -9.04 -9.85
N GLN A 18 -0.80 -8.39 -10.96
CA GLN A 18 0.58 -8.34 -11.46
C GLN A 18 1.41 -7.26 -10.78
N TRP A 19 0.77 -6.22 -10.27
CA TRP A 19 1.35 -5.07 -9.56
C TRP A 19 0.25 -4.30 -8.83
N ALA A 20 0.63 -3.50 -7.85
CA ALA A 20 -0.29 -2.64 -7.12
C ALA A 20 0.31 -1.26 -6.87
N VAL A 21 -0.56 -0.26 -6.75
CA VAL A 21 -0.19 1.11 -6.36
C VAL A 21 -1.05 1.51 -5.16
N PRO A 22 -0.69 1.10 -3.93
CA PRO A 22 -1.37 1.52 -2.72
C PRO A 22 -1.11 3.02 -2.45
N ILE A 23 -2.19 3.80 -2.38
CA ILE A 23 -2.12 5.23 -2.11
C ILE A 23 -2.67 5.47 -0.71
N TYR A 24 -1.84 5.98 0.18
CA TYR A 24 -2.09 6.17 1.61
C TYR A 24 -2.83 4.98 2.27
N PRO A 25 -2.28 3.74 2.16
CA PRO A 25 -2.88 2.60 2.83
C PRO A 25 -2.90 2.81 4.35
N ALA A 26 -3.98 2.37 4.98
CA ALA A 26 -4.16 2.44 6.41
C ALA A 26 -4.64 1.09 6.94
N TYR A 27 -4.60 0.90 8.25
CA TYR A 27 -5.10 -0.30 8.92
C TYR A 27 -4.36 -1.61 8.58
N VAL A 28 -3.14 -1.53 8.05
CA VAL A 28 -2.32 -2.71 7.76
C VAL A 28 -1.41 -3.11 8.92
N LEU A 29 -1.16 -2.19 9.87
CA LEU A 29 -0.40 -2.45 11.09
C LEU A 29 -1.33 -2.50 12.30
N THR A 30 -0.95 -3.28 13.31
CA THR A 30 -1.58 -3.22 14.62
C THR A 30 -1.15 -1.95 15.35
N ASP A 31 -1.98 -1.44 16.25
CA ASP A 31 -1.67 -0.28 17.08
C ASP A 31 -1.69 -0.61 18.56
N GLY A 32 -1.13 -1.74 18.90
CA GLY A 32 -0.89 -2.14 20.29
C GLY A 32 -1.34 -3.54 20.67
N ALA A 33 -1.26 -3.85 21.94
CA ALA A 33 -1.40 -5.18 22.52
C ALA A 33 -2.72 -5.92 22.22
N ASN A 34 -3.72 -5.24 21.70
CA ASN A 34 -5.02 -5.83 21.37
C ASN A 34 -5.17 -6.27 19.92
N GLY A 35 -4.17 -6.07 19.07
CA GLY A 35 -4.23 -6.41 17.66
C GLY A 35 -5.29 -5.62 16.87
N LEU A 36 -5.95 -4.65 17.49
CA LEU A 36 -6.93 -3.79 16.86
C LEU A 36 -6.25 -2.54 16.28
N ASN A 37 -6.53 -2.25 15.05
CA ASN A 37 -6.01 -1.07 14.37
C ASN A 37 -7.04 0.06 14.41
N VAL A 38 -7.18 0.68 15.58
CA VAL A 38 -8.21 1.72 15.82
C VAL A 38 -7.78 3.11 15.37
N ASN A 39 -6.49 3.33 15.17
CA ASN A 39 -5.92 4.64 14.79
C ASN A 39 -5.19 4.63 13.44
N GLY A 40 -5.60 3.75 12.56
CA GLY A 40 -5.01 3.64 11.23
C GLY A 40 -3.59 3.06 11.20
N GLY A 41 -3.13 2.46 12.30
CA GLY A 41 -1.78 1.95 12.48
C GLY A 41 -0.78 3.09 12.66
N ASN A 42 -0.52 3.49 13.89
CA ASN A 42 0.42 4.58 14.21
C ASN A 42 1.88 4.26 13.87
N GLY A 43 2.15 3.02 13.53
CA GLY A 43 3.48 2.61 13.09
C GLY A 43 4.49 2.36 14.21
N ASP A 44 4.05 2.38 15.44
CA ASP A 44 4.88 2.02 16.59
C ASP A 44 5.04 0.50 16.71
N GLU A 45 4.16 -0.24 16.04
CA GLU A 45 4.15 -1.70 16.01
C GLU A 45 4.69 -2.20 14.66
N ASP A 46 5.61 -3.14 14.71
CA ASP A 46 6.17 -3.81 13.54
C ASP A 46 5.30 -4.99 13.06
N THR A 47 4.07 -5.08 13.56
CA THR A 47 3.20 -6.22 13.37
C THR A 47 2.07 -5.87 12.41
N PHE A 48 1.95 -6.64 11.34
CA PHE A 48 0.81 -6.55 10.44
C PHE A 48 -0.44 -7.16 11.08
N VAL A 49 -1.61 -6.61 10.73
CA VAL A 49 -2.88 -7.24 11.11
C VAL A 49 -2.97 -8.63 10.47
N PRO A 50 -3.61 -9.61 11.12
CA PRO A 50 -3.64 -11.00 10.64
C PRO A 50 -4.23 -11.16 9.23
N GLU A 51 -5.14 -10.26 8.85
CA GLU A 51 -5.80 -10.27 7.54
C GLU A 51 -4.87 -9.78 6.42
N PHE A 52 -3.76 -9.12 6.76
CA PHE A 52 -2.82 -8.56 5.79
C PHE A 52 -1.54 -9.41 5.78
N ALA A 53 -1.51 -10.37 4.88
CA ALA A 53 -0.38 -11.29 4.74
C ALA A 53 0.39 -11.05 3.45
N PHE A 54 1.70 -11.25 3.53
CA PHE A 54 2.59 -11.30 2.36
C PHE A 54 2.95 -12.75 2.08
N ASP A 55 2.87 -13.15 0.83
CA ASP A 55 3.17 -14.50 0.37
C ASP A 55 3.92 -14.49 -0.98
N GLU A 56 4.11 -15.65 -1.56
CA GLU A 56 4.78 -15.84 -2.86
C GLU A 56 4.02 -15.20 -4.04
N ASP A 57 2.74 -14.93 -3.87
CA ASP A 57 1.89 -14.28 -4.86
C ASP A 57 1.82 -12.76 -4.68
N THR A 58 2.49 -12.22 -3.67
CA THR A 58 2.55 -10.78 -3.41
C THR A 58 3.21 -10.05 -4.59
N PRO A 59 2.51 -9.08 -5.22
CA PRO A 59 3.03 -8.39 -6.41
C PRO A 59 4.05 -7.32 -6.06
N PRO A 60 4.82 -6.85 -7.04
CA PRO A 60 5.52 -5.57 -6.94
C PRO A 60 4.57 -4.42 -6.64
N MET A 61 4.97 -3.48 -5.77
CA MET A 61 4.10 -2.38 -5.34
C MET A 61 4.82 -1.03 -5.34
N CYS A 62 4.06 0.03 -5.63
CA CYS A 62 4.49 1.42 -5.46
C CYS A 62 3.60 2.10 -4.43
N PHE A 63 4.15 2.40 -3.26
CA PHE A 63 3.43 3.09 -2.18
C PHE A 63 3.59 4.59 -2.31
N ILE A 64 2.49 5.32 -2.15
CA ILE A 64 2.48 6.80 -2.17
C ILE A 64 1.70 7.29 -0.96
N HIS A 65 2.36 8.05 -0.06
CA HIS A 65 1.78 8.46 1.22
C HIS A 65 2.13 9.90 1.56
N GLY A 66 1.26 10.60 2.28
CA GLY A 66 1.58 11.87 2.89
C GLY A 66 2.42 11.67 4.14
N ASP A 67 3.57 12.35 4.25
CA ASP A 67 4.50 12.19 5.36
C ASP A 67 3.86 12.49 6.73
N ALA A 68 3.04 13.52 6.80
CA ALA A 68 2.34 13.94 8.02
C ALA A 68 0.84 13.62 7.98
N ASP A 69 0.45 12.58 7.27
CA ASP A 69 -0.92 12.06 7.24
C ASP A 69 -1.31 11.55 8.64
N GLY A 70 -2.52 11.86 9.08
CA GLY A 70 -3.05 11.33 10.34
C GLY A 70 -3.23 9.80 10.35
N TRP A 71 -3.29 9.18 9.17
CA TRP A 71 -3.24 7.73 8.97
C TRP A 71 -1.79 7.34 8.65
N ALA A 72 -1.03 7.05 9.66
CA ALA A 72 0.42 7.01 9.67
C ALA A 72 1.08 6.45 8.39
N ALA A 73 2.00 7.21 7.81
CA ALA A 73 2.80 6.81 6.65
C ALA A 73 3.60 5.51 6.89
N MET A 74 3.79 5.14 8.15
CA MET A 74 4.43 3.89 8.55
C MET A 74 3.72 2.65 8.02
N ASN A 75 2.40 2.70 7.75
CA ASN A 75 1.72 1.62 7.04
C ASN A 75 2.39 1.33 5.69
N SER A 76 2.71 2.37 4.91
CA SER A 76 3.42 2.23 3.63
C SER A 76 4.89 1.82 3.82
N VAL A 77 5.57 2.40 4.80
CA VAL A 77 6.99 2.12 5.09
C VAL A 77 7.19 0.65 5.44
N LYS A 78 6.37 0.12 6.35
CA LYS A 78 6.49 -1.28 6.79
C LYS A 78 6.11 -2.26 5.68
N CYS A 79 5.10 -1.97 4.88
CA CYS A 79 4.79 -2.77 3.69
C CYS A 79 5.97 -2.79 2.71
N TRP A 80 6.55 -1.64 2.40
CA TRP A 80 7.71 -1.55 1.53
C TRP A 80 8.92 -2.32 2.10
N GLU A 81 9.21 -2.17 3.39
CA GLU A 81 10.27 -2.91 4.08
C GLU A 81 10.06 -4.42 3.95
N GLN A 82 8.81 -4.89 4.14
CA GLN A 82 8.48 -6.31 4.01
C GLN A 82 8.71 -6.82 2.58
N LEU A 83 8.32 -6.07 1.54
CA LEU A 83 8.63 -6.42 0.15
C LEU A 83 10.15 -6.57 -0.04
N ARG A 84 10.95 -5.66 0.51
CA ARG A 84 12.42 -5.71 0.42
C ARG A 84 12.98 -6.97 1.09
N ARG A 85 12.46 -7.35 2.25
CA ARG A 85 12.87 -8.58 2.95
C ARG A 85 12.55 -9.85 2.13
N MET A 86 11.46 -9.82 1.37
CA MET A 86 11.04 -10.93 0.49
C MET A 86 11.73 -10.91 -0.89
N GLY A 87 12.56 -9.93 -1.19
CA GLY A 87 13.18 -9.78 -2.51
C GLY A 87 12.21 -9.30 -3.59
N ILE A 88 11.02 -8.85 -3.21
CA ILE A 88 10.02 -8.30 -4.12
C ILE A 88 10.33 -6.83 -4.39
N GLN A 89 10.21 -6.42 -5.66
CA GLN A 89 10.46 -5.04 -6.04
C GLN A 89 9.36 -4.11 -5.52
N GLY A 90 9.76 -3.02 -4.85
CA GLY A 90 8.85 -2.00 -4.35
C GLY A 90 9.43 -0.61 -4.47
N GLU A 91 8.57 0.37 -4.65
CA GLU A 91 8.87 1.81 -4.55
C GLU A 91 8.09 2.41 -3.39
N LEU A 92 8.65 3.47 -2.79
CA LEU A 92 8.01 4.22 -1.70
C LEU A 92 8.23 5.71 -1.93
N HIS A 93 7.15 6.46 -1.98
CA HIS A 93 7.15 7.91 -2.07
C HIS A 93 6.40 8.50 -0.87
N THR A 94 7.13 9.12 0.04
CA THR A 94 6.55 9.95 1.09
C THR A 94 6.55 11.40 0.63
N LEU A 95 5.39 12.02 0.60
CA LEU A 95 5.17 13.37 0.07
C LEU A 95 4.96 14.34 1.23
N ALA A 96 5.57 15.52 1.16
CA ALA A 96 5.46 16.56 2.19
C ALA A 96 4.05 17.15 2.27
N THR A 97 3.10 16.35 2.74
CA THR A 97 1.70 16.75 2.96
C THR A 97 1.12 16.03 4.17
N ARG A 98 0.22 16.73 4.88
CA ARG A 98 -0.58 16.16 5.98
C ARG A 98 -1.98 15.73 5.56
N ASN A 99 -2.31 15.90 4.27
CA ASN A 99 -3.64 15.58 3.80
C ASN A 99 -3.76 14.09 3.49
N HIS A 100 -4.63 13.41 4.18
CA HIS A 100 -5.22 12.19 3.66
C HIS A 100 -6.08 12.52 2.43
N CYS A 101 -6.28 11.60 1.49
CA CYS A 101 -7.04 11.86 0.27
C CYS A 101 -6.49 13.05 -0.56
N PHE A 102 -5.18 13.23 -0.60
CA PHE A 102 -4.56 14.35 -1.31
C PHE A 102 -4.78 14.31 -2.83
N GLN A 103 -5.08 13.13 -3.42
CA GLN A 103 -5.22 12.97 -4.87
C GLN A 103 -6.15 14.02 -5.50
N ARG A 104 -7.25 14.35 -4.84
CA ARG A 104 -8.24 15.31 -5.34
C ARG A 104 -7.97 16.75 -4.90
N LYS A 105 -7.12 16.92 -3.90
CA LYS A 105 -6.86 18.21 -3.24
C LYS A 105 -5.45 18.73 -3.49
N ALA A 106 -4.63 17.97 -4.15
CA ALA A 106 -3.26 18.38 -4.45
C ALA A 106 -3.27 19.58 -5.38
N ALA A 107 -2.60 20.64 -4.95
CA ALA A 107 -2.47 21.85 -5.77
C ALA A 107 -1.32 21.68 -6.79
N PRO A 108 -1.46 22.19 -8.02
CA PRO A 108 -0.37 22.23 -8.99
C PRO A 108 0.89 22.86 -8.38
N GLY A 109 2.04 22.27 -8.67
CA GLY A 109 3.33 22.74 -8.14
C GLY A 109 3.70 22.20 -6.75
N THR A 110 2.84 21.42 -6.10
CA THR A 110 3.17 20.72 -4.85
C THR A 110 3.70 19.30 -5.14
N GLY A 111 4.51 18.75 -4.22
CA GLY A 111 4.99 17.38 -4.34
C GLY A 111 3.87 16.36 -4.43
N SER A 112 2.80 16.58 -3.69
CA SER A 112 1.61 15.71 -3.71
C SER A 112 0.84 15.75 -5.04
N TYR A 113 0.99 16.78 -5.85
CA TYR A 113 0.37 16.84 -7.18
C TYR A 113 0.97 15.82 -8.16
N THR A 114 2.23 15.44 -7.96
CA THR A 114 2.96 14.53 -8.86
C THR A 114 2.72 13.04 -8.58
N TRP A 115 1.78 12.70 -7.71
CA TRP A 115 1.56 11.30 -7.33
C TRP A 115 1.20 10.39 -8.51
N MET A 116 0.42 10.91 -9.48
CA MET A 116 0.06 10.16 -10.69
C MET A 116 1.28 9.89 -11.58
N ASP A 117 2.20 10.84 -11.70
CA ASP A 117 3.43 10.67 -12.47
C ASP A 117 4.30 9.57 -11.86
N ARG A 118 4.37 9.50 -10.51
CA ARG A 118 5.09 8.44 -9.79
C ARG A 118 4.49 7.08 -10.06
N ALA A 119 3.16 6.98 -9.92
CA ALA A 119 2.43 5.75 -10.20
C ALA A 119 2.62 5.31 -11.66
N TRP A 120 2.51 6.24 -12.59
CA TRP A 120 2.68 5.96 -14.03
C TRP A 120 4.09 5.52 -14.37
N ASP A 121 5.11 6.17 -13.82
CA ASP A 121 6.51 5.81 -14.03
C ASP A 121 6.79 4.37 -13.53
N PHE A 122 6.30 4.02 -12.36
CA PHE A 122 6.37 2.65 -11.85
C PHE A 122 5.69 1.64 -12.78
N LEU A 123 4.46 1.90 -13.18
CA LEU A 123 3.68 1.00 -14.05
C LEU A 123 4.33 0.86 -15.43
N SER A 124 4.85 1.95 -15.99
CA SER A 124 5.54 1.95 -17.28
C SER A 124 6.77 1.06 -17.27
N ARG A 125 7.57 1.13 -16.19
CA ARG A 125 8.73 0.25 -16.01
C ARG A 125 8.35 -1.22 -15.83
N LYS A 126 7.13 -1.50 -15.38
CA LYS A 126 6.56 -2.86 -15.28
C LYS A 126 5.96 -3.36 -16.60
N GLY A 127 5.98 -2.57 -17.66
CA GLY A 127 5.50 -2.95 -18.97
C GLY A 127 4.00 -2.79 -19.18
N PHE A 128 3.32 -2.02 -18.32
CA PHE A 128 1.89 -1.76 -18.45
C PHE A 128 1.49 -1.06 -19.75
N ASN A 129 2.40 -0.30 -20.34
CA ASN A 129 2.19 0.48 -21.58
C ASN A 129 2.76 -0.18 -22.84
N LYS A 130 3.00 -1.48 -22.81
CA LYS A 130 3.45 -2.26 -23.97
C LYS A 130 2.29 -2.89 -24.72
#